data_7720ebbbf767b466f3ac0c180bc6b5df
#
_entry.id   7720ebbbf767b466f3ac0c180bc6b5df
#
_cell.length_a   1.000
_cell.length_b   1.000
_cell.length_c   1.000
_cell.angle_alpha   90.00
_cell.angle_beta   90.00
_cell.angle_gamma   90.00
#
_symmetry.space_group_name_H-M   'P 1'
#
loop_
_entity.id
_entity.type
_entity.pdbx_description
1 polymer ?
#
loop_
_entity_poly.entity_id
_entity_poly.type
_entity_poly.pdbx_seq_one_letter_code
_entity_poly.pdbx_strand_id
1 'polypeptide(L)'
;MDGGGNTMRAFEKYHPAVSAFYFFTVIIIAVFVWHPIIQLSALTGAAAFCFSLESPRKALKNTGFYIPLFLMVAVTNPLFSHNGVTPLFFLNGNPVTLEAFAYGAAIAVAVIGVMLWCKCMGEILSSDKFLWLFARPFPNISLVL
;
A
#
# COMPACT_ATOMS: atom_id res chain seq x y z
N MET A 1 -23.24 -5.91 -13.65
CA MET A 1 -22.32 -4.75 -13.53
C MET A 1 -20.91 -5.29 -13.41
N ASP A 2 -20.28 -5.53 -14.55
CA ASP A 2 -19.03 -6.34 -14.67
C ASP A 2 -17.78 -5.49 -14.88
N GLY A 3 -17.62 -4.40 -14.12
CA GLY A 3 -16.40 -3.57 -14.22
C GLY A 3 -15.12 -4.30 -13.81
N GLY A 4 -15.17 -5.20 -12.83
CA GLY A 4 -14.01 -5.92 -12.32
C GLY A 4 -13.48 -7.01 -13.25
N GLY A 5 -14.36 -7.65 -14.01
CA GLY A 5 -13.97 -8.70 -14.95
C GLY A 5 -13.18 -8.17 -16.16
N ASN A 6 -13.43 -6.94 -16.57
CA ASN A 6 -12.75 -6.35 -17.73
C ASN A 6 -11.31 -5.90 -17.40
N THR A 7 -11.09 -5.36 -16.23
CA THR A 7 -9.73 -4.96 -15.79
C THR A 7 -8.84 -6.17 -15.54
N MET A 8 -9.35 -7.23 -14.91
CA MET A 8 -8.61 -8.49 -14.78
C MET A 8 -8.25 -9.09 -16.15
N ARG A 9 -9.20 -9.14 -17.10
CA ARG A 9 -8.96 -9.65 -18.45
C ARG A 9 -7.97 -8.80 -19.26
N ALA A 10 -7.92 -7.50 -19.01
CA ALA A 10 -6.95 -6.62 -19.65
C ALA A 10 -5.53 -6.94 -19.18
N PHE A 11 -5.31 -7.16 -17.88
CA PHE A 11 -4.01 -7.54 -17.33
C PHE A 11 -3.63 -9.01 -17.59
N GLU A 12 -4.59 -9.91 -17.79
CA GLU A 12 -4.34 -11.29 -18.21
C GLU A 12 -3.71 -11.41 -19.60
N LYS A 13 -3.98 -10.45 -20.47
CA LYS A 13 -3.41 -10.41 -21.83
C LYS A 13 -1.95 -9.95 -21.87
N TYR A 14 -1.48 -9.26 -20.84
CA TYR A 14 -0.09 -8.81 -20.76
C TYR A 14 0.78 -9.88 -20.12
N HIS A 15 2.04 -9.90 -20.54
CA HIS A 15 3.04 -10.80 -19.97
C HIS A 15 3.16 -10.53 -18.46
N PRO A 16 3.16 -11.57 -17.59
CA PRO A 16 3.17 -11.38 -16.12
C PRO A 16 4.32 -10.49 -15.63
N ALA A 17 5.46 -10.50 -16.35
CA ALA A 17 6.60 -9.65 -16.05
C ALA A 17 6.31 -8.15 -16.17
N VAL A 18 5.47 -7.75 -17.12
CA VAL A 18 5.11 -6.33 -17.33
C VAL A 18 4.27 -5.81 -16.18
N SER A 19 3.27 -6.61 -15.77
CA SER A 19 2.43 -6.26 -14.63
C SER A 19 3.25 -6.20 -13.33
N ALA A 20 4.13 -7.18 -13.09
CA ALA A 20 5.01 -7.18 -11.94
C ALA A 20 5.94 -5.97 -11.91
N PHE A 21 6.55 -5.62 -13.05
CA PHE A 21 7.43 -4.45 -13.16
C PHE A 21 6.69 -3.14 -12.90
N TYR A 22 5.47 -3.00 -13.42
CA TYR A 22 4.62 -1.84 -13.16
C TYR A 22 4.34 -1.66 -11.66
N PHE A 23 3.84 -2.71 -10.98
CA PHE A 23 3.54 -2.64 -9.56
C PHE A 23 4.78 -2.38 -8.71
N PHE A 24 5.89 -3.02 -9.06
CA PHE A 24 7.16 -2.82 -8.36
C PHE A 24 7.66 -1.38 -8.48
N THR A 25 7.57 -0.80 -9.68
CA THR A 25 7.93 0.61 -9.93
C THR A 25 7.04 1.57 -9.13
N VAL A 26 5.73 1.34 -9.12
CA VAL A 26 4.78 2.18 -8.35
C VAL A 26 5.06 2.10 -6.85
N ILE A 27 5.32 0.90 -6.32
CA ILE A 27 5.66 0.71 -4.89
C ILE A 27 6.97 1.42 -4.55
N ILE A 28 8.00 1.31 -5.39
CA ILE A 28 9.28 2.01 -5.18
C ILE A 28 9.04 3.52 -5.15
N ILE A 29 8.31 4.07 -6.11
CA ILE A 29 8.00 5.51 -6.14
C ILE A 29 7.23 5.92 -4.88
N ALA A 30 6.23 5.16 -4.46
CA ALA A 30 5.44 5.43 -3.27
C ALA A 30 6.27 5.42 -1.98
N VAL A 31 7.31 4.57 -1.91
CA VAL A 31 8.20 4.49 -0.74
C VAL A 31 9.26 5.59 -0.74
N PHE A 32 9.87 5.86 -1.91
CA PHE A 32 11.02 6.79 -1.98
C PHE A 32 10.62 8.26 -2.09
N VAL A 33 9.43 8.56 -2.61
CA VAL A 33 9.01 9.96 -2.78
C VAL A 33 8.23 10.42 -1.56
N TRP A 34 8.92 11.16 -0.69
CA TRP A 34 8.39 11.73 0.55
C TRP A 34 7.59 13.03 0.34
N HIS A 35 6.81 13.11 -0.72
CA HIS A 35 5.95 14.26 -0.96
C HIS A 35 4.49 13.91 -0.65
N PRO A 36 3.79 14.64 0.26
CA PRO A 36 2.45 14.28 0.71
C PRO A 36 1.42 14.22 -0.42
N ILE A 37 1.55 15.08 -1.43
CA ILE A 37 0.67 15.08 -2.61
C ILE A 37 0.82 13.79 -3.41
N ILE A 38 2.05 13.31 -3.59
CA ILE A 38 2.33 12.08 -4.33
C ILE A 38 1.84 10.86 -3.54
N GLN A 39 2.02 10.86 -2.23
CA GLN A 39 1.51 9.78 -1.37
C GLN A 39 -0.02 9.71 -1.38
N LEU A 40 -0.71 10.85 -1.30
CA LEU A 40 -2.17 10.92 -1.42
C LEU A 40 -2.65 10.48 -2.81
N SER A 41 -1.97 10.86 -3.88
CA SER A 41 -2.31 10.42 -5.22
C SER A 41 -2.09 8.92 -5.41
N ALA A 42 -1.01 8.36 -4.85
CA ALA A 42 -0.75 6.92 -4.87
C ALA A 42 -1.80 6.14 -4.07
N LEU A 43 -2.22 6.66 -2.91
CA LEU A 43 -3.27 6.07 -2.09
C LEU A 43 -4.63 6.09 -2.80
N THR A 44 -5.00 7.24 -3.38
CA THR A 44 -6.27 7.35 -4.14
C THR A 44 -6.25 6.46 -5.38
N GLY A 45 -5.14 6.38 -6.07
CA GLY A 45 -4.95 5.47 -7.20
C GLY A 45 -5.07 4.00 -6.79
N ALA A 46 -4.44 3.60 -5.70
CA ALA A 46 -4.55 2.24 -5.14
C ALA A 46 -5.98 1.90 -4.73
N ALA A 47 -6.65 2.83 -4.04
CA ALA A 47 -8.04 2.65 -3.63
C ALA A 47 -8.97 2.51 -4.84
N ALA A 48 -8.89 3.42 -5.82
CA ALA A 48 -9.68 3.36 -7.04
C ALA A 48 -9.46 2.05 -7.79
N PHE A 49 -8.21 1.58 -7.85
CA PHE A 49 -7.85 0.32 -8.50
C PHE A 49 -8.41 -0.89 -7.75
N CYS A 50 -8.32 -0.92 -6.41
CA CYS A 50 -8.93 -1.97 -5.59
C CYS A 50 -10.46 -2.01 -5.73
N PHE A 51 -11.13 -0.84 -5.78
CA PHE A 51 -12.58 -0.77 -6.04
C PHE A 51 -12.96 -1.27 -7.44
N SER A 52 -12.06 -1.15 -8.40
CA SER A 52 -12.27 -1.66 -9.76
C SER A 52 -12.08 -3.17 -9.87
N LEU A 53 -11.24 -3.76 -9.01
CA LEU A 53 -10.95 -5.20 -8.97
C LEU A 53 -11.97 -5.99 -8.15
N GLU A 54 -12.39 -5.45 -7.02
CA GLU A 54 -13.30 -6.09 -6.09
C GLU A 54 -14.71 -5.47 -6.14
N SER A 55 -15.71 -6.24 -5.73
CA SER A 55 -17.04 -5.71 -5.43
C SER A 55 -16.94 -4.63 -4.33
N PRO A 56 -17.63 -3.46 -4.47
CA PRO A 56 -17.48 -2.33 -3.56
C PRO A 56 -17.75 -2.68 -2.09
N ARG A 57 -18.63 -3.66 -1.83
CA ARG A 57 -18.90 -4.14 -0.47
C ARG A 57 -17.72 -4.92 0.13
N LYS A 58 -17.02 -5.73 -0.65
CA LYS A 58 -15.83 -6.46 -0.20
C LYS A 58 -14.65 -5.52 -0.02
N ALA A 59 -14.44 -4.60 -0.95
CA ALA A 59 -13.42 -3.58 -0.86
C ALA A 59 -13.58 -2.73 0.41
N LEU A 60 -14.81 -2.28 0.72
CA LEU A 60 -15.11 -1.48 1.91
C LEU A 60 -14.86 -2.27 3.21
N LYS A 61 -15.27 -3.54 3.27
CA LYS A 61 -15.01 -4.40 4.43
C LYS A 61 -13.51 -4.63 4.66
N ASN A 62 -12.78 -4.87 3.59
CA ASN A 62 -11.33 -5.06 3.64
C ASN A 62 -10.60 -3.76 3.98
N THR A 63 -11.08 -2.62 3.46
CA THR A 63 -10.53 -1.29 3.78
C THR A 63 -10.74 -0.91 5.25
N GLY A 64 -11.82 -1.40 5.88
CA GLY A 64 -12.07 -1.19 7.31
C GLY A 64 -10.94 -1.70 8.22
N PHE A 65 -10.19 -2.70 7.78
CA PHE A 65 -9.01 -3.21 8.52
C PHE A 65 -7.84 -2.21 8.52
N TYR A 66 -7.74 -1.33 7.54
CA TYR A 66 -6.66 -0.34 7.45
C TYR A 66 -6.89 0.86 8.37
N ILE A 67 -8.13 1.10 8.84
CA ILE A 67 -8.43 2.20 9.78
C ILE A 67 -7.70 2.03 11.11
N PRO A 68 -7.80 0.89 11.83
CA PRO A 68 -7.05 0.69 13.07
C PRO A 68 -5.54 0.70 12.84
N LEU A 69 -5.07 0.19 11.71
CA LEU A 69 -3.66 0.26 11.34
C LEU A 69 -3.20 1.71 11.15
N PHE A 70 -4.01 2.54 10.45
CA PHE A 70 -3.74 3.97 10.30
C PHE A 70 -3.61 4.67 11.65
N LEU A 71 -4.57 4.46 12.53
CA LEU A 71 -4.57 5.05 13.86
C LEU A 71 -3.36 4.60 14.68
N MET A 72 -3.04 3.31 14.63
CA MET A 72 -1.88 2.75 15.32
C MET A 72 -0.58 3.42 14.86
N VAL A 73 -0.34 3.49 13.56
CA VAL A 73 0.89 4.09 13.00
C VAL A 73 0.93 5.60 13.23
N ALA A 74 -0.20 6.30 13.03
CA ALA A 74 -0.28 7.75 13.22
C ALA A 74 -0.04 8.16 14.68
N VAL A 75 -0.50 7.37 15.65
CA VAL A 75 -0.32 7.65 17.08
C VAL A 75 1.05 7.21 17.58
N THR A 76 1.61 6.14 17.02
CA THR A 76 2.92 5.63 17.45
C THR A 76 4.03 6.68 17.24
N ASN A 77 4.00 7.39 16.10
CA ASN A 77 5.07 8.33 15.78
C ASN A 77 5.19 9.49 16.79
N PRO A 78 4.12 10.22 17.18
CA PRO A 78 4.23 11.28 18.17
C PRO A 78 4.58 10.79 19.59
N LEU A 79 4.41 9.49 19.88
CA LEU A 79 4.83 8.91 21.15
C LEU A 79 6.36 8.71 21.23
N PHE A 80 7.02 8.49 20.11
CA PHE A 80 8.46 8.26 20.03
C PHE A 80 9.25 9.46 19.50
N SER A 81 8.64 10.30 18.69
CA SER A 81 9.26 11.48 18.10
C SER A 81 8.69 12.74 18.73
N HIS A 82 9.52 13.49 19.43
CA HIS A 82 9.16 14.72 20.14
C HIS A 82 9.62 15.98 19.37
N ASN A 83 9.93 15.84 18.08
CA ASN A 83 10.39 16.93 17.23
C ASN A 83 9.21 17.79 16.80
N GLY A 84 9.24 19.06 17.12
CA GLY A 84 8.26 20.05 16.69
C GLY A 84 8.25 21.27 17.60
N VAL A 85 7.66 22.34 17.10
CA VAL A 85 7.63 23.65 17.78
C VAL A 85 6.30 23.89 18.50
N THR A 86 5.22 23.22 18.06
CA THR A 86 3.87 23.39 18.61
C THR A 86 3.48 22.22 19.52
N PRO A 87 3.70 22.30 20.84
CA PRO A 87 3.27 21.27 21.75
C PRO A 87 1.73 21.31 21.91
N LEU A 88 1.06 20.19 21.69
CA LEU A 88 -0.38 20.02 21.92
C LEU A 88 -0.66 19.66 23.37
N PHE A 89 0.10 18.73 23.90
CA PHE A 89 0.01 18.28 25.29
C PHE A 89 1.32 17.61 25.71
N PHE A 90 1.49 17.45 27.03
CA PHE A 90 2.66 16.78 27.58
C PHE A 90 2.26 15.40 28.07
N LEU A 91 2.91 14.36 27.53
CA LEU A 91 2.73 12.99 27.97
C LEU A 91 3.99 12.56 28.73
N ASN A 92 3.84 12.31 30.02
CA ASN A 92 4.96 11.87 30.87
C ASN A 92 6.20 12.79 30.83
N GLY A 93 5.97 14.13 30.73
CA GLY A 93 7.04 15.12 30.65
C GLY A 93 7.58 15.41 29.24
N ASN A 94 7.16 14.63 28.23
CA ASN A 94 7.56 14.81 26.85
C ASN A 94 6.48 15.57 26.06
N PRO A 95 6.82 16.60 25.29
CA PRO A 95 5.87 17.33 24.46
C PRO A 95 5.43 16.48 23.27
N VAL A 96 4.13 16.26 23.14
CA VAL A 96 3.54 15.71 21.91
C VAL A 96 3.20 16.88 21.00
N THR A 97 3.84 16.94 19.84
CA THR A 97 3.75 18.07 18.92
C THR A 97 2.81 17.76 17.76
N LEU A 98 2.17 18.82 17.23
CA LEU A 98 1.30 18.73 16.06
C LEU A 98 2.07 18.23 14.83
N GLU A 99 3.31 18.67 14.69
CA GLU A 99 4.20 18.28 13.60
C GLU A 99 4.52 16.79 13.64
N ALA A 100 4.77 16.24 14.82
CA ALA A 100 5.00 14.80 14.98
C ALA A 100 3.75 13.97 14.63
N PHE A 101 2.56 14.50 14.93
CA PHE A 101 1.30 13.87 14.57
C PHE A 101 1.06 13.92 13.05
N ALA A 102 1.29 15.07 12.41
CA ALA A 102 1.18 15.22 10.96
C ALA A 102 2.16 14.31 10.22
N TYR A 103 3.38 14.20 10.73
CA TYR A 103 4.40 13.29 10.20
C TYR A 103 3.99 11.82 10.35
N GLY A 104 3.46 11.45 11.52
CA GLY A 104 2.91 10.11 11.77
C GLY A 104 1.75 9.76 10.84
N ALA A 105 0.86 10.71 10.57
CA ALA A 105 -0.23 10.54 9.61
C ALA A 105 0.30 10.35 8.18
N ALA A 106 1.32 11.10 7.77
CA ALA A 106 1.94 10.93 6.45
C ALA A 106 2.58 9.54 6.29
N ILE A 107 3.28 9.05 7.31
CA ILE A 107 3.83 7.68 7.33
C ILE A 107 2.70 6.65 7.24
N ALA A 108 1.63 6.84 8.01
CA ALA A 108 0.48 5.92 8.00
C ALA A 108 -0.16 5.83 6.60
N VAL A 109 -0.32 6.97 5.91
CA VAL A 109 -0.81 7.03 4.52
C VAL A 109 0.12 6.27 3.58
N ALA A 110 1.43 6.45 3.70
CA ALA A 110 2.42 5.76 2.88
C ALA A 110 2.35 4.23 3.09
N VAL A 111 2.32 3.77 4.34
CA VAL A 111 2.23 2.35 4.68
C VAL A 111 0.95 1.72 4.12
N ILE A 112 -0.19 2.37 4.30
CA ILE A 112 -1.47 1.89 3.77
C ILE A 112 -1.46 1.88 2.24
N GLY A 113 -0.91 2.91 1.60
CA GLY A 113 -0.75 2.96 0.15
C GLY A 113 0.04 1.77 -0.38
N VAL A 114 1.18 1.47 0.22
CA VAL A 114 2.01 0.30 -0.14
C VAL A 114 1.25 -1.01 0.08
N MET A 115 0.54 -1.16 1.21
CA MET A 115 -0.24 -2.38 1.49
C MET A 115 -1.37 -2.58 0.48
N LEU A 116 -2.07 -1.51 0.09
CA LEU A 116 -3.10 -1.58 -0.94
C LEU A 116 -2.52 -1.97 -2.31
N TRP A 117 -1.37 -1.40 -2.69
CA TRP A 117 -0.68 -1.79 -3.92
C TRP A 117 -0.21 -3.24 -3.91
N CYS A 118 0.35 -3.71 -2.77
CA CYS A 118 0.73 -5.12 -2.60
C CYS A 118 -0.48 -6.05 -2.68
N LYS A 119 -1.62 -5.65 -2.09
CA LYS A 119 -2.87 -6.41 -2.21
C LYS A 119 -3.34 -6.50 -3.66
N CYS A 120 -3.40 -5.37 -4.36
CA CYS A 120 -3.79 -5.34 -5.77
C CYS A 120 -2.84 -6.16 -6.65
N MET A 121 -1.54 -6.14 -6.34
CA MET A 121 -0.55 -6.98 -7.01
C MET A 121 -0.84 -8.47 -6.78
N GLY A 122 -1.15 -8.86 -5.54
CA GLY A 122 -1.49 -10.25 -5.20
C GLY A 122 -2.75 -10.77 -5.88
N GLU A 123 -3.74 -9.90 -6.10
CA GLU A 123 -4.96 -10.26 -6.83
C GLU A 123 -4.73 -10.46 -8.35
N ILE A 124 -3.81 -9.70 -8.94
CA ILE A 124 -3.50 -9.75 -10.37
C ILE A 124 -2.44 -10.81 -10.69
N LEU A 125 -1.39 -10.89 -9.88
CA LEU A 125 -0.41 -11.96 -9.96
C LEU A 125 -0.91 -13.15 -9.13
N SER A 126 -1.69 -14.03 -9.74
CA SER A 126 -1.98 -15.34 -9.14
C SER A 126 -0.68 -16.05 -8.79
N SER A 127 -0.72 -16.88 -7.74
CA SER A 127 0.44 -17.66 -7.26
C SER A 127 1.19 -18.36 -8.38
N ASP A 128 0.47 -18.87 -9.38
CA ASP A 128 1.04 -19.57 -10.54
C ASP A 128 1.88 -18.63 -11.44
N LYS A 129 1.42 -17.40 -11.63
CA LYS A 129 2.16 -16.38 -12.42
C LYS A 129 3.39 -15.88 -11.67
N PHE A 130 3.30 -15.78 -10.35
CA PHE A 130 4.41 -15.41 -9.49
C PHE A 130 5.48 -16.51 -9.47
N LEU A 131 5.08 -17.77 -9.30
CA LEU A 131 5.95 -18.94 -9.40
C LEU A 131 6.65 -19.02 -10.75
N TRP A 132 5.91 -18.80 -11.84
CA TRP A 132 6.48 -18.81 -13.19
C TRP A 132 7.52 -17.69 -13.40
N LEU A 133 7.29 -16.49 -12.82
CA LEU A 133 8.22 -15.37 -12.90
C LEU A 133 9.53 -15.66 -12.16
N PHE A 134 9.44 -16.33 -11.00
CA PHE A 134 10.62 -16.71 -10.19
C PHE A 134 11.30 -18.00 -10.67
N ALA A 135 10.55 -18.92 -11.25
CA ALA A 135 11.11 -20.15 -11.80
C ALA A 135 12.04 -19.91 -12.99
N ARG A 136 11.81 -18.85 -13.76
CA ARG A 136 12.58 -18.55 -14.97
C ARG A 136 14.03 -18.14 -14.70
N PRO A 137 14.35 -17.23 -13.73
CA PRO A 137 15.75 -16.92 -13.38
C PRO A 137 16.42 -17.97 -12.47
N PHE A 138 15.62 -18.75 -11.72
CA PHE A 138 16.14 -19.73 -10.76
C PHE A 138 15.43 -21.09 -10.88
N PRO A 139 15.76 -21.90 -11.91
CA PRO A 139 15.09 -23.17 -12.14
C PRO A 139 15.21 -24.16 -10.98
N ASN A 140 16.26 -24.03 -10.15
CA ASN A 140 16.50 -24.93 -9.02
C ASN A 140 15.58 -24.67 -7.82
N ILE A 141 14.95 -23.50 -7.70
CA ILE A 141 14.03 -23.16 -6.60
C ILE A 141 12.61 -23.68 -6.90
N SER A 142 12.25 -23.75 -8.16
CA SER A 142 10.94 -24.25 -8.62
C SER A 142 10.75 -25.75 -8.32
N LEU A 143 11.82 -26.51 -8.10
CA LEU A 143 11.75 -27.95 -7.80
C LEU A 143 11.57 -28.25 -6.30
N VAL A 144 11.69 -27.24 -5.43
CA VAL A 144 11.63 -27.41 -3.96
C VAL A 144 10.30 -26.93 -3.38
N LEU A 145 9.49 -26.23 -4.15
CA LEU A 145 8.16 -25.72 -3.79
C LEU A 145 7.07 -26.53 -4.50
#